data_84a3c0d718f26026fb3192df6f717fb4
#
_entry.id   84a3c0d718f26026fb3192df6f717fb4
#
_cell.length_a   1.000
_cell.length_b   1.000
_cell.length_c   1.000
_cell.angle_alpha   90.00
_cell.angle_beta   90.00
_cell.angle_gamma   90.00
#
_symmetry.space_group_name_H-M   'P 1'
#
loop_
_entity.id
_entity.type
_entity.pdbx_description
1 polymer ?
#
loop_
_entity_poly.entity_id
_entity_poly.type
_entity_poly.pdbx_seq_one_letter_code
_entity_poly.pdbx_strand_id
1 'polypeptide(L)'
;MVMAGVARVLIFFFSLAVVAHAGPTFEEENSIRWVTDGLLDLQSTILQSVGDARHALTFARFARRYGKTYGSVEEIKHRFHIFVDNLELIYSTYRKGLPYKLGINKFADMSWEEFRVHSLGAAQNCSATKGTHKLTDDDLPEAKDWREDGIVSPVKNQGHCGSCWTFSSTGALEAAYTKVTGKSISLSEEQLVDCATAFNNFGCSGGLPSQAFEYIKYNGGLDTEESYPYTGVEGSCSHITLVVGFGVRTEGAEDKLKHAVGVIGPVSVAFEVVDGFRFYKGGVYTSTACGNTEMDINHAVLAVGYGVENGVPYWIIKNSWGKNWGDHGYFKMELGKNMCGIATCASYPIIAGLLPTL
;
A
#
# COMPACT_ATOMS: atom_id res chain seq x y z
N MET A 1 -30.63 -50.27 30.77
CA MET A 1 -29.82 -49.54 31.75
C MET A 1 -29.03 -48.49 30.98
N VAL A 2 -29.56 -47.29 30.97
CA VAL A 2 -29.07 -46.14 30.17
C VAL A 2 -28.20 -45.29 31.09
N MET A 3 -26.95 -45.05 30.70
CA MET A 3 -26.13 -44.04 31.36
C MET A 3 -26.02 -42.79 30.47
N ALA A 4 -26.61 -41.70 30.93
CA ALA A 4 -26.50 -40.39 30.36
C ALA A 4 -25.16 -39.75 30.79
N GLY A 5 -24.31 -39.39 29.83
CA GLY A 5 -23.09 -38.63 30.05
C GLY A 5 -23.38 -37.14 29.98
N VAL A 6 -23.26 -36.45 31.11
CA VAL A 6 -23.36 -34.99 31.20
C VAL A 6 -21.99 -34.38 30.86
N ALA A 7 -21.93 -33.66 29.77
CA ALA A 7 -20.74 -32.86 29.42
C ALA A 7 -20.68 -31.62 30.33
N ARG A 8 -19.68 -31.56 31.20
CA ARG A 8 -19.33 -30.36 31.99
C ARG A 8 -18.53 -29.41 31.14
N VAL A 9 -19.11 -28.27 30.83
CA VAL A 9 -18.39 -27.12 30.29
C VAL A 9 -17.63 -26.46 31.43
N LEU A 10 -16.30 -26.60 31.41
CA LEU A 10 -15.40 -25.88 32.33
C LEU A 10 -15.21 -24.45 31.83
N ILE A 11 -15.80 -23.49 32.52
CA ILE A 11 -15.55 -22.07 32.35
C ILE A 11 -14.30 -21.73 33.15
N PHE A 12 -13.18 -21.48 32.49
CA PHE A 12 -11.97 -20.94 33.11
C PHE A 12 -12.10 -19.45 33.32
N PHE A 13 -12.32 -19.02 34.56
CA PHE A 13 -12.09 -17.64 34.99
C PHE A 13 -10.58 -17.41 35.14
N PHE A 14 -9.99 -16.58 34.29
CA PHE A 14 -8.67 -16.02 34.53
C PHE A 14 -8.82 -14.84 35.49
N SER A 15 -8.45 -15.02 36.74
CA SER A 15 -8.19 -13.93 37.67
C SER A 15 -6.87 -13.25 37.31
N LEU A 16 -6.94 -12.01 36.80
CA LEU A 16 -5.78 -11.14 36.66
C LEU A 16 -5.37 -10.66 38.04
N ALA A 17 -4.19 -11.09 38.50
CA ALA A 17 -3.50 -10.44 39.61
C ALA A 17 -3.00 -9.07 39.15
N VAL A 18 -3.56 -8.01 39.73
CA VAL A 18 -3.13 -6.63 39.51
C VAL A 18 -1.89 -6.38 40.35
N VAL A 19 -0.74 -6.24 39.67
CA VAL A 19 0.47 -5.66 40.28
C VAL A 19 0.31 -4.14 40.21
N ALA A 20 0.18 -3.50 41.38
CA ALA A 20 0.05 -2.08 41.50
C ALA A 20 1.35 -1.35 41.13
N HIS A 21 1.35 -0.73 39.93
CA HIS A 21 2.23 0.38 39.59
C HIS A 21 1.37 1.59 39.27
N ALA A 22 1.85 2.77 39.58
CA ALA A 22 1.15 4.07 39.55
C ALA A 22 0.06 4.15 38.47
N GLY A 23 -1.19 4.34 38.90
CA GLY A 23 -2.39 4.22 38.09
C GLY A 23 -2.45 5.18 36.89
N PRO A 24 -3.10 4.76 35.84
CA PRO A 24 -3.38 5.60 34.67
C PRO A 24 -4.29 6.77 35.09
N THR A 25 -4.17 7.90 34.36
CA THR A 25 -5.01 9.07 34.57
C THR A 25 -6.47 8.75 34.25
N PHE A 26 -7.41 9.50 34.83
CA PHE A 26 -8.86 9.29 34.77
C PHE A 26 -9.41 9.14 33.31
N GLU A 27 -8.73 9.73 32.32
CA GLU A 27 -9.08 9.59 30.90
C GLU A 27 -8.65 8.24 30.30
N GLU A 28 -7.52 7.67 30.74
CA GLU A 28 -7.04 6.35 30.29
C GLU A 28 -7.91 5.21 30.84
N GLU A 29 -8.37 5.35 32.08
CA GLU A 29 -9.27 4.37 32.72
C GLU A 29 -10.66 4.35 32.05
N ASN A 30 -11.16 5.50 31.63
CA ASN A 30 -12.40 5.58 30.85
C ASN A 30 -12.27 4.97 29.45
N SER A 31 -11.18 5.19 28.76
CA SER A 31 -10.98 4.63 27.42
C SER A 31 -10.85 3.09 27.44
N ILE A 32 -10.18 2.52 28.44
CA ILE A 32 -10.09 1.07 28.63
C ILE A 32 -11.46 0.48 29.01
N ARG A 33 -12.23 1.15 29.84
CA ARG A 33 -13.57 0.71 30.25
C ARG A 33 -14.55 0.73 29.09
N TRP A 34 -14.56 1.76 28.27
CA TRP A 34 -15.35 1.83 27.04
C TRP A 34 -15.01 0.71 26.05
N VAL A 35 -13.75 0.38 25.89
CA VAL A 35 -13.30 -0.71 25.02
C VAL A 35 -13.70 -2.08 25.58
N THR A 36 -13.63 -2.28 26.91
CA THR A 36 -14.02 -3.55 27.55
C THR A 36 -15.53 -3.73 27.63
N ASP A 37 -16.28 -2.69 27.98
CA ASP A 37 -17.74 -2.74 28.05
C ASP A 37 -18.33 -2.84 26.63
N GLY A 38 -17.80 -2.12 25.66
CA GLY A 38 -18.16 -2.26 24.25
C GLY A 38 -17.82 -3.63 23.66
N LEU A 39 -16.73 -4.26 24.09
CA LEU A 39 -16.36 -5.62 23.66
C LEU A 39 -17.27 -6.69 24.31
N LEU A 40 -17.68 -6.53 25.56
CA LEU A 40 -18.59 -7.44 26.23
C LEU A 40 -20.01 -7.32 25.67
N ASP A 41 -20.49 -6.11 25.40
CA ASP A 41 -21.78 -5.85 24.77
C ASP A 41 -21.80 -6.29 23.30
N LEU A 42 -20.67 -6.06 22.59
CA LEU A 42 -20.42 -6.57 21.25
C LEU A 42 -20.47 -8.11 21.22
N GLN A 43 -19.79 -8.75 22.16
CA GLN A 43 -19.76 -10.22 22.24
C GLN A 43 -21.16 -10.80 22.49
N SER A 44 -21.97 -10.20 23.38
CA SER A 44 -23.33 -10.62 23.65
C SER A 44 -24.27 -10.39 22.46
N THR A 45 -24.16 -9.23 21.82
CA THR A 45 -25.00 -8.85 20.67
C THR A 45 -24.65 -9.66 19.42
N ILE A 46 -23.38 -9.94 19.18
CA ILE A 46 -22.92 -10.77 18.05
C ILE A 46 -23.28 -12.24 18.29
N LEU A 47 -23.11 -12.76 19.49
CA LEU A 47 -23.51 -14.14 19.84
C LEU A 47 -25.03 -14.34 19.69
N GLN A 48 -25.84 -13.34 19.99
CA GLN A 48 -27.29 -13.38 19.79
C GLN A 48 -27.71 -13.25 18.32
N SER A 49 -26.96 -12.47 17.53
CA SER A 49 -27.36 -12.10 16.16
C SER A 49 -26.87 -13.08 15.08
N VAL A 50 -25.73 -13.74 15.29
CA VAL A 50 -24.97 -14.37 14.19
C VAL A 50 -24.63 -15.85 14.46
N GLY A 51 -24.82 -16.36 15.67
CA GLY A 51 -24.62 -17.79 15.99
C GLY A 51 -23.17 -18.30 15.84
N ASP A 52 -22.21 -17.47 15.39
CA ASP A 52 -20.83 -17.85 15.19
C ASP A 52 -19.87 -17.10 16.12
N ALA A 53 -19.67 -17.66 17.29
CA ALA A 53 -18.72 -17.17 18.29
C ALA A 53 -17.28 -17.05 17.76
N ARG A 54 -16.92 -17.80 16.71
CA ARG A 54 -15.56 -17.78 16.13
C ARG A 54 -15.29 -16.48 15.40
N HIS A 55 -16.22 -16.00 14.57
CA HIS A 55 -16.05 -14.74 13.83
C HIS A 55 -16.04 -13.56 14.79
N ALA A 56 -16.89 -13.57 15.83
CA ALA A 56 -16.90 -12.53 16.87
C ALA A 56 -15.57 -12.41 17.60
N LEU A 57 -14.97 -13.53 18.01
CA LEU A 57 -13.64 -13.53 18.64
C LEU A 57 -12.55 -13.08 17.70
N THR A 58 -12.63 -13.45 16.42
CA THR A 58 -11.67 -13.04 15.40
C THR A 58 -11.73 -11.54 15.15
N PHE A 59 -12.94 -10.98 15.07
CA PHE A 59 -13.17 -9.55 14.93
C PHE A 59 -12.67 -8.75 16.14
N ALA A 60 -12.97 -9.21 17.35
CA ALA A 60 -12.47 -8.55 18.57
C ALA A 60 -10.92 -8.53 18.63
N ARG A 61 -10.26 -9.64 18.26
CA ARG A 61 -8.79 -9.68 18.15
C ARG A 61 -8.26 -8.76 17.05
N PHE A 62 -8.95 -8.70 15.92
CA PHE A 62 -8.64 -7.77 14.83
C PHE A 62 -8.73 -6.33 15.29
N ALA A 63 -9.87 -5.91 15.89
CA ALA A 63 -10.08 -4.55 16.37
C ALA A 63 -8.99 -4.13 17.35
N ARG A 64 -8.68 -4.99 18.33
CA ARG A 64 -7.59 -4.76 19.28
C ARG A 64 -6.23 -4.64 18.61
N ARG A 65 -5.90 -5.56 17.68
CA ARG A 65 -4.60 -5.58 17.01
C ARG A 65 -4.34 -4.33 16.18
N TYR A 66 -5.37 -3.79 15.53
CA TYR A 66 -5.26 -2.65 14.63
C TYR A 66 -5.74 -1.33 15.25
N GLY A 67 -5.99 -1.32 16.57
CA GLY A 67 -6.40 -0.11 17.30
C GLY A 67 -7.73 0.47 16.79
N LYS A 68 -8.67 -0.39 16.36
CA LYS A 68 -9.96 0.06 15.82
C LYS A 68 -10.88 0.52 16.94
N THR A 69 -11.47 1.69 16.75
CA THR A 69 -12.49 2.28 17.62
C THR A 69 -13.73 2.58 16.79
N TYR A 70 -14.92 2.32 17.33
CA TYR A 70 -16.19 2.49 16.66
C TYR A 70 -17.10 3.37 17.52
N GLY A 71 -17.82 4.30 16.90
CA GLY A 71 -18.59 5.32 17.61
C GLY A 71 -19.94 4.86 18.15
N SER A 72 -20.48 3.71 17.68
CA SER A 72 -21.77 3.19 18.10
C SER A 72 -21.86 1.68 17.96
N VAL A 73 -22.87 1.07 18.59
CA VAL A 73 -23.18 -0.37 18.45
C VAL A 73 -23.59 -0.71 17.02
N GLU A 74 -24.30 0.17 16.35
CA GLU A 74 -24.70 0.02 14.95
C GLU A 74 -23.48 0.01 14.02
N GLU A 75 -22.53 0.88 14.27
CA GLU A 75 -21.26 0.88 13.53
C GLU A 75 -20.49 -0.40 13.76
N ILE A 76 -20.39 -0.86 15.00
CA ILE A 76 -19.74 -2.15 15.33
C ILE A 76 -20.39 -3.30 14.54
N LYS A 77 -21.73 -3.38 14.51
CA LYS A 77 -22.46 -4.41 13.75
C LYS A 77 -22.15 -4.30 12.26
N HIS A 78 -22.17 -3.09 11.69
CA HIS A 78 -21.87 -2.85 10.29
C HIS A 78 -20.44 -3.29 9.95
N ARG A 79 -19.45 -2.87 10.74
CA ARG A 79 -18.04 -3.25 10.55
C ARG A 79 -17.81 -4.75 10.73
N PHE A 80 -18.55 -5.38 11.64
CA PHE A 80 -18.48 -6.82 11.81
C PHE A 80 -18.99 -7.58 10.58
N HIS A 81 -20.11 -7.17 9.98
CA HIS A 81 -20.60 -7.80 8.75
C HIS A 81 -19.61 -7.67 7.61
N ILE A 82 -19.07 -6.47 7.38
CA ILE A 82 -18.02 -6.24 6.38
C ILE A 82 -16.80 -7.14 6.66
N PHE A 83 -16.41 -7.25 7.92
CA PHE A 83 -15.26 -8.09 8.31
C PHE A 83 -15.51 -9.58 8.00
N VAL A 84 -16.71 -10.09 8.24
CA VAL A 84 -17.08 -11.48 7.93
C VAL A 84 -17.05 -11.73 6.43
N ASP A 85 -17.63 -10.83 5.62
CA ASP A 85 -17.61 -10.93 4.15
C ASP A 85 -16.17 -10.94 3.62
N ASN A 86 -15.31 -10.08 4.18
CA ASN A 86 -13.89 -10.04 3.84
C ASN A 86 -13.15 -11.31 4.27
N LEU A 87 -13.50 -11.92 5.40
CA LEU A 87 -12.95 -13.21 5.81
C LEU A 87 -13.32 -14.32 4.81
N GLU A 88 -14.55 -14.35 4.34
CA GLU A 88 -14.99 -15.33 3.35
C GLU A 88 -14.22 -15.17 2.03
N LEU A 89 -13.99 -13.94 1.59
CA LEU A 89 -13.15 -13.64 0.43
C LEU A 89 -11.73 -14.19 0.64
N ILE A 90 -11.09 -13.89 1.77
CA ILE A 90 -9.75 -14.37 2.12
C ILE A 90 -9.71 -15.91 2.12
N TYR A 91 -10.66 -16.58 2.77
CA TYR A 91 -10.68 -18.03 2.84
C TYR A 91 -11.02 -18.69 1.50
N SER A 92 -11.86 -18.07 0.69
CA SER A 92 -12.17 -18.58 -0.66
C SER A 92 -10.91 -18.64 -1.53
N THR A 93 -10.01 -17.68 -1.38
CA THR A 93 -8.73 -17.61 -2.10
C THR A 93 -7.80 -18.76 -1.71
N TYR A 94 -7.74 -19.11 -0.42
CA TYR A 94 -6.99 -20.30 0.02
C TYR A 94 -7.49 -21.60 -0.62
N ARG A 95 -8.79 -21.76 -0.78
CA ARG A 95 -9.38 -22.95 -1.40
C ARG A 95 -9.08 -23.09 -2.88
N LYS A 96 -8.74 -21.98 -3.56
CA LYS A 96 -8.41 -21.98 -5.01
C LYS A 96 -6.96 -22.41 -5.30
N GLY A 97 -6.10 -22.57 -4.29
CA GLY A 97 -4.70 -22.98 -4.47
C GLY A 97 -3.87 -22.00 -5.29
N LEU A 98 -4.14 -20.70 -5.19
CA LEU A 98 -3.45 -19.65 -5.94
C LEU A 98 -1.98 -19.51 -5.49
N PRO A 99 -1.08 -19.00 -6.35
CA PRO A 99 0.34 -18.84 -6.03
C PRO A 99 0.61 -17.71 -5.02
N TYR A 100 -0.42 -17.04 -4.55
CA TYR A 100 -0.36 -16.01 -3.53
C TYR A 100 -1.36 -16.27 -2.39
N LYS A 101 -1.15 -15.57 -1.28
CA LYS A 101 -1.99 -15.68 -0.08
C LYS A 101 -2.57 -14.32 0.27
N LEU A 102 -3.83 -14.32 0.72
CA LEU A 102 -4.48 -13.20 1.37
C LEU A 102 -4.48 -13.40 2.88
N GLY A 103 -4.65 -12.31 3.65
CA GLY A 103 -4.72 -12.39 5.10
C GLY A 103 -5.38 -11.15 5.71
N ILE A 104 -5.82 -11.28 6.96
CA ILE A 104 -6.40 -10.19 7.72
C ILE A 104 -5.35 -9.11 7.93
N ASN A 105 -5.67 -7.88 7.56
CA ASN A 105 -4.88 -6.69 7.80
C ASN A 105 -5.77 -5.49 8.19
N LYS A 106 -5.19 -4.29 8.33
CA LYS A 106 -5.89 -3.08 8.77
C LYS A 106 -7.16 -2.71 7.97
N PHE A 107 -7.35 -3.27 6.79
CA PHE A 107 -8.49 -3.01 5.91
C PHE A 107 -9.63 -4.02 6.04
N ALA A 108 -9.52 -4.99 6.96
CA ALA A 108 -10.48 -6.09 7.01
C ALA A 108 -11.90 -5.68 7.47
N ASP A 109 -12.08 -4.51 8.07
CA ASP A 109 -13.37 -3.91 8.44
C ASP A 109 -13.86 -2.83 7.47
N MET A 110 -13.19 -2.69 6.31
CA MET A 110 -13.59 -1.75 5.26
C MET A 110 -14.27 -2.49 4.10
N SER A 111 -15.34 -1.92 3.56
CA SER A 111 -15.91 -2.38 2.30
C SER A 111 -14.96 -2.10 1.13
N TRP A 112 -15.18 -2.74 -0.01
CA TRP A 112 -14.41 -2.44 -1.23
C TRP A 112 -14.59 -0.99 -1.65
N GLU A 113 -15.81 -0.46 -1.58
CA GLU A 113 -16.11 0.91 -1.98
C GLU A 113 -15.41 1.94 -1.09
N GLU A 114 -15.45 1.75 0.23
CA GLU A 114 -14.71 2.61 1.18
C GLU A 114 -13.21 2.58 0.90
N PHE A 115 -12.64 1.38 0.70
CA PHE A 115 -11.23 1.24 0.40
C PHE A 115 -10.86 1.95 -0.91
N ARG A 116 -11.67 1.77 -1.96
CA ARG A 116 -11.46 2.38 -3.28
C ARG A 116 -11.44 3.90 -3.20
N VAL A 117 -12.38 4.50 -2.50
CA VAL A 117 -12.49 5.96 -2.36
C VAL A 117 -11.34 6.55 -1.54
N HIS A 118 -10.89 5.86 -0.51
CA HIS A 118 -9.91 6.40 0.44
C HIS A 118 -8.45 6.01 0.16
N SER A 119 -8.20 4.99 -0.64
CA SER A 119 -6.84 4.44 -0.79
C SER A 119 -6.37 4.30 -2.23
N LEU A 120 -7.26 4.52 -3.20
CA LEU A 120 -6.94 4.46 -4.63
C LEU A 120 -7.13 5.83 -5.27
N GLY A 121 -6.42 6.09 -6.37
CA GLY A 121 -6.63 7.27 -7.20
C GLY A 121 -7.75 7.04 -8.23
N ALA A 122 -8.28 8.11 -8.79
CA ALA A 122 -9.13 8.02 -9.96
C ALA A 122 -8.30 7.56 -11.18
N ALA A 123 -8.92 6.76 -12.05
CA ALA A 123 -8.30 6.36 -13.31
C ALA A 123 -7.98 7.59 -14.17
N GLN A 124 -6.76 7.65 -14.71
CA GLN A 124 -6.28 8.76 -15.52
C GLN A 124 -5.54 8.26 -16.75
N ASN A 125 -5.73 8.94 -17.86
CA ASN A 125 -4.98 8.66 -19.08
C ASN A 125 -3.53 9.13 -18.92
N CYS A 126 -2.58 8.19 -18.88
CA CYS A 126 -1.16 8.45 -18.73
C CYS A 126 -0.44 8.83 -20.04
N SER A 127 -1.17 9.17 -21.11
CA SER A 127 -0.61 9.45 -22.44
C SER A 127 0.11 10.79 -22.59
N ALA A 128 0.03 11.69 -21.59
CA ALA A 128 0.46 13.08 -21.74
C ALA A 128 1.98 13.29 -21.79
N THR A 129 2.79 12.38 -21.25
CA THR A 129 4.26 12.51 -21.21
C THR A 129 4.90 11.40 -22.05
N LYS A 130 5.24 11.69 -23.29
CA LYS A 130 5.93 10.74 -24.18
C LYS A 130 7.43 10.88 -24.08
N GLY A 131 8.04 10.17 -23.16
CA GLY A 131 9.49 9.88 -23.18
C GLY A 131 9.73 8.57 -23.89
N THR A 132 10.93 8.36 -24.46
CA THR A 132 11.34 7.09 -25.05
C THR A 132 12.48 6.51 -24.23
N HIS A 133 12.21 5.50 -23.41
CA HIS A 133 13.28 4.67 -22.87
C HIS A 133 13.94 3.92 -24.04
N LYS A 134 15.27 4.03 -24.15
CA LYS A 134 16.06 3.30 -25.14
C LYS A 134 16.67 2.09 -24.46
N LEU A 135 16.50 0.93 -25.08
CA LEU A 135 17.25 -0.27 -24.70
C LEU A 135 18.74 0.03 -25.00
N THR A 136 19.59 -0.29 -24.05
CA THR A 136 21.05 -0.29 -24.23
C THR A 136 21.51 -1.73 -24.41
N ASP A 137 22.73 -1.93 -24.91
CA ASP A 137 23.34 -3.25 -25.06
C ASP A 137 23.87 -3.82 -23.73
N ASP A 138 23.50 -3.21 -22.59
CA ASP A 138 23.90 -3.69 -21.28
C ASP A 138 23.29 -5.07 -21.00
N ASP A 139 24.09 -5.97 -20.46
CA ASP A 139 23.63 -7.29 -20.00
C ASP A 139 22.60 -7.14 -18.89
N LEU A 140 21.36 -7.52 -19.19
CA LEU A 140 20.28 -7.46 -18.23
C LEU A 140 20.42 -8.60 -17.20
N PRO A 141 20.54 -8.31 -15.89
CA PRO A 141 20.66 -9.36 -14.89
C PRO A 141 19.40 -10.25 -14.85
N GLU A 142 19.59 -11.55 -14.55
CA GLU A 142 18.46 -12.49 -14.41
C GLU A 142 17.49 -12.08 -13.29
N ALA A 143 18.03 -11.52 -12.20
CA ALA A 143 17.29 -10.97 -11.08
C ALA A 143 17.92 -9.65 -10.61
N LYS A 144 17.11 -8.74 -10.10
CA LYS A 144 17.56 -7.48 -9.49
C LYS A 144 16.68 -7.12 -8.29
N ASP A 145 17.33 -6.69 -7.22
CA ASP A 145 16.66 -6.15 -6.03
C ASP A 145 17.42 -4.91 -5.52
N TRP A 146 16.90 -3.72 -5.83
CA TRP A 146 17.54 -2.46 -5.42
C TRP A 146 17.50 -2.20 -3.92
N ARG A 147 16.76 -3.01 -3.14
CA ARG A 147 16.79 -2.95 -1.67
C ARG A 147 18.14 -3.42 -1.13
N GLU A 148 18.75 -4.41 -1.80
CA GLU A 148 20.08 -4.94 -1.46
C GLU A 148 21.19 -3.93 -1.72
N ASP A 149 21.01 -3.03 -2.72
CA ASP A 149 21.94 -1.93 -2.99
C ASP A 149 21.79 -0.76 -2.00
N GLY A 150 20.78 -0.80 -1.09
CA GLY A 150 20.55 0.22 -0.07
C GLY A 150 20.03 1.55 -0.59
N ILE A 151 19.54 1.61 -1.85
CA ILE A 151 19.03 2.86 -2.45
C ILE A 151 17.52 3.05 -2.29
N VAL A 152 16.79 2.01 -1.88
CA VAL A 152 15.33 2.06 -1.67
C VAL A 152 15.03 2.61 -0.28
N SER A 153 14.34 3.74 -0.22
CA SER A 153 13.91 4.37 1.03
C SER A 153 12.88 3.50 1.80
N PRO A 154 12.69 3.73 3.11
CA PRO A 154 11.70 2.99 3.91
C PRO A 154 10.28 3.05 3.35
N VAL A 155 9.48 2.03 3.67
CA VAL A 155 8.06 1.99 3.31
C VAL A 155 7.29 3.03 4.11
N LYS A 156 6.57 3.90 3.41
CA LYS A 156 5.69 4.95 3.95
C LYS A 156 4.21 4.53 3.94
N ASN A 157 3.31 5.38 4.42
CA ASN A 157 1.88 5.10 4.50
C ASN A 157 1.04 6.32 4.10
N GLN A 158 0.34 6.22 2.97
CA GLN A 158 -0.53 7.28 2.44
C GLN A 158 -1.82 7.53 3.27
N GLY A 159 -2.17 6.65 4.21
CA GLY A 159 -3.36 6.82 5.03
C GLY A 159 -4.67 6.73 4.23
N HIS A 160 -5.56 7.70 4.47
CA HIS A 160 -6.88 7.82 3.85
C HIS A 160 -6.93 8.90 2.76
N CYS A 161 -5.91 8.94 1.92
CA CYS A 161 -5.78 9.88 0.81
C CYS A 161 -5.33 9.11 -0.45
N GLY A 162 -5.94 9.36 -1.59
CA GLY A 162 -5.60 8.75 -2.89
C GLY A 162 -4.29 9.27 -3.48
N SER A 163 -3.29 9.52 -2.64
CA SER A 163 -1.99 10.12 -2.98
C SER A 163 -0.91 9.09 -3.35
N CYS A 164 -1.24 7.88 -3.69
CA CYS A 164 -0.29 6.82 -4.07
C CYS A 164 0.73 7.28 -5.14
N TRP A 165 0.31 8.14 -6.05
CA TRP A 165 1.13 8.72 -7.10
C TRP A 165 2.30 9.55 -6.54
N THR A 166 2.14 10.22 -5.39
CA THR A 166 3.21 11.00 -4.75
C THR A 166 4.27 10.09 -4.15
N PHE A 167 3.87 9.02 -3.45
CA PHE A 167 4.78 8.02 -2.87
C PHE A 167 5.56 7.24 -3.92
N SER A 168 4.92 6.95 -5.06
CA SER A 168 5.57 6.34 -6.21
C SER A 168 6.65 7.26 -6.78
N SER A 169 6.35 8.55 -6.94
CA SER A 169 7.25 9.56 -7.50
C SER A 169 8.43 9.88 -6.57
N THR A 170 8.13 10.16 -5.29
CA THR A 170 9.17 10.44 -4.28
C THR A 170 10.10 9.25 -4.11
N GLY A 171 9.54 8.03 -4.04
CA GLY A 171 10.34 6.81 -3.90
C GLY A 171 11.31 6.58 -5.06
N ALA A 172 10.89 6.87 -6.31
CA ALA A 172 11.77 6.79 -7.46
C ALA A 172 12.85 7.88 -7.43
N LEU A 173 12.51 9.10 -7.04
CA LEU A 173 13.45 10.22 -6.94
C LEU A 173 14.44 10.03 -5.80
N GLU A 174 13.99 9.56 -4.63
CA GLU A 174 14.82 9.21 -3.48
C GLU A 174 15.87 8.14 -3.86
N ALA A 175 15.44 7.11 -4.59
CA ALA A 175 16.33 6.05 -5.05
C ALA A 175 17.36 6.57 -6.07
N ALA A 176 16.93 7.38 -7.05
CA ALA A 176 17.82 7.97 -8.03
C ALA A 176 18.83 8.91 -7.37
N TYR A 177 18.41 9.73 -6.41
CA TYR A 177 19.29 10.60 -5.63
C TYR A 177 20.31 9.81 -4.81
N THR A 178 19.86 8.78 -4.10
CA THR A 178 20.73 7.93 -3.27
C THR A 178 21.75 7.19 -4.13
N LYS A 179 21.34 6.67 -5.29
CA LYS A 179 22.21 5.98 -6.25
C LYS A 179 23.37 6.88 -6.71
N VAL A 180 23.07 8.14 -6.95
CA VAL A 180 24.02 9.10 -7.50
C VAL A 180 24.92 9.71 -6.42
N THR A 181 24.36 10.05 -5.27
CA THR A 181 25.06 10.82 -4.23
C THR A 181 25.64 9.96 -3.10
N GLY A 182 25.17 8.71 -2.98
CA GLY A 182 25.45 7.85 -1.83
C GLY A 182 24.76 8.30 -0.52
N LYS A 183 23.87 9.30 -0.56
CA LYS A 183 23.20 9.87 0.60
C LYS A 183 21.71 9.59 0.54
N SER A 184 21.13 9.03 1.62
CA SER A 184 19.70 8.87 1.74
C SER A 184 19.00 10.21 1.93
N ILE A 185 17.80 10.34 1.35
CA ILE A 185 16.91 11.48 1.50
C ILE A 185 15.48 10.99 1.67
N SER A 186 14.63 11.73 2.39
CA SER A 186 13.19 11.55 2.41
C SER A 186 12.53 12.82 1.89
N LEU A 187 11.74 12.71 0.83
CA LEU A 187 11.10 13.80 0.13
C LEU A 187 9.63 13.91 0.52
N SER A 188 9.08 15.13 0.39
CA SER A 188 7.71 15.46 0.77
C SER A 188 6.70 14.95 -0.25
N GLU A 189 5.86 14.02 0.14
CA GLU A 189 4.66 13.65 -0.61
C GLU A 189 3.58 14.73 -0.52
N GLU A 190 3.49 15.43 0.63
CA GLU A 190 2.49 16.48 0.85
C GLU A 190 2.67 17.67 -0.10
N GLN A 191 3.91 18.09 -0.37
CA GLN A 191 4.15 19.15 -1.34
C GLN A 191 3.56 18.79 -2.72
N LEU A 192 3.64 17.54 -3.14
CA LEU A 192 3.02 17.09 -4.38
C LEU A 192 1.50 17.14 -4.30
N VAL A 193 0.91 16.70 -3.17
CA VAL A 193 -0.55 16.76 -2.92
C VAL A 193 -1.06 18.19 -3.07
N ASP A 194 -0.39 19.14 -2.43
CA ASP A 194 -0.84 20.54 -2.34
C ASP A 194 -0.52 21.37 -3.59
N CYS A 195 0.61 21.11 -4.25
CA CYS A 195 1.19 22.04 -5.21
C CYS A 195 1.15 21.58 -6.67
N ALA A 196 0.98 20.26 -6.94
CA ALA A 196 1.11 19.75 -8.31
C ALA A 196 -0.18 19.78 -9.14
N THR A 197 -1.21 20.51 -8.71
CA THR A 197 -2.54 20.56 -9.37
C THR A 197 -2.50 21.14 -10.79
N ALA A 198 -1.61 22.11 -11.06
CA ALA A 198 -1.42 22.67 -12.39
C ALA A 198 -0.85 21.66 -13.41
N PHE A 199 -0.41 20.49 -12.95
CA PHE A 199 0.17 19.42 -13.76
C PHE A 199 -0.76 18.20 -13.86
N ASN A 200 -2.07 18.40 -13.90
CA ASN A 200 -3.08 17.34 -13.97
C ASN A 200 -2.97 16.29 -12.83
N ASN A 201 -2.63 16.75 -11.65
CA ASN A 201 -2.74 15.98 -10.43
C ASN A 201 -3.85 16.56 -9.56
N PHE A 202 -4.53 15.73 -8.79
CA PHE A 202 -5.77 16.09 -8.08
C PHE A 202 -5.68 15.74 -6.58
N GLY A 203 -4.52 15.99 -5.96
CA GLY A 203 -4.31 15.79 -4.54
C GLY A 203 -4.65 14.37 -4.07
N CYS A 204 -5.57 14.27 -3.12
CA CYS A 204 -6.09 13.00 -2.60
C CYS A 204 -7.07 12.29 -3.57
N SER A 205 -7.50 12.93 -4.64
CA SER A 205 -8.34 12.31 -5.66
C SER A 205 -7.56 11.58 -6.75
N GLY A 206 -6.23 11.59 -6.67
CA GLY A 206 -5.35 10.87 -7.59
C GLY A 206 -4.40 11.77 -8.37
N GLY A 207 -3.51 11.15 -9.14
CA GLY A 207 -2.51 11.82 -9.95
C GLY A 207 -1.65 10.81 -10.70
N LEU A 208 -0.72 11.31 -11.52
CA LEU A 208 0.20 10.50 -12.30
C LEU A 208 1.65 10.80 -11.89
N PRO A 209 2.48 9.78 -11.62
CA PRO A 209 3.90 9.97 -11.32
C PRO A 209 4.64 10.76 -12.41
N SER A 210 4.32 10.54 -13.69
CA SER A 210 4.91 11.30 -14.80
C SER A 210 4.61 12.81 -14.71
N GLN A 211 3.42 13.18 -14.28
CA GLN A 211 3.01 14.57 -14.09
C GLN A 211 3.63 15.17 -12.81
N ALA A 212 3.82 14.35 -11.78
CA ALA A 212 4.58 14.76 -10.60
C ALA A 212 6.04 15.10 -10.97
N PHE A 213 6.70 14.28 -11.80
CA PHE A 213 8.05 14.58 -12.27
C PHE A 213 8.12 15.86 -13.11
N GLU A 214 7.11 16.16 -13.92
CA GLU A 214 7.06 17.45 -14.64
C GLU A 214 6.89 18.64 -13.69
N TYR A 215 6.05 18.53 -12.64
CA TYR A 215 5.96 19.53 -11.58
C TYR A 215 7.32 19.70 -10.89
N ILE A 216 7.97 18.63 -10.44
CA ILE A 216 9.26 18.68 -9.75
C ILE A 216 10.33 19.36 -10.62
N LYS A 217 10.35 19.04 -11.91
CA LYS A 217 11.24 19.66 -12.88
C LYS A 217 10.98 21.16 -13.03
N TYR A 218 9.72 21.55 -13.21
CA TYR A 218 9.33 22.96 -13.38
C TYR A 218 9.59 23.78 -12.12
N ASN A 219 9.28 23.19 -10.95
CA ASN A 219 9.50 23.81 -9.64
C ASN A 219 10.98 23.91 -9.25
N GLY A 220 11.88 23.20 -9.96
CA GLY A 220 13.29 23.13 -9.66
C GLY A 220 13.65 22.15 -8.55
N GLY A 221 12.69 21.34 -8.08
CA GLY A 221 12.90 20.31 -7.06
C GLY A 221 11.71 20.05 -6.15
N LEU A 222 11.99 19.40 -5.02
CA LEU A 222 11.02 19.02 -4.00
C LEU A 222 11.61 19.20 -2.61
N ASP A 223 10.81 19.63 -1.65
CA ASP A 223 11.20 19.75 -0.26
C ASP A 223 11.39 18.38 0.41
N THR A 224 12.09 18.37 1.54
CA THR A 224 12.21 17.15 2.35
C THR A 224 10.93 16.87 3.15
N GLU A 225 10.72 15.61 3.52
CA GLU A 225 9.64 15.20 4.42
C GLU A 225 9.69 15.94 5.77
N GLU A 226 10.90 16.28 6.24
CA GLU A 226 11.08 17.02 7.50
C GLU A 226 10.60 18.48 7.39
N SER A 227 10.84 19.15 6.25
CA SER A 227 10.48 20.55 6.02
C SER A 227 9.00 20.72 5.62
N TYR A 228 8.41 19.71 4.97
CA TYR A 228 7.02 19.71 4.52
C TYR A 228 6.38 18.34 4.81
N PRO A 229 6.01 18.08 6.07
CA PRO A 229 5.58 16.75 6.51
C PRO A 229 4.26 16.29 5.87
N TYR A 230 4.14 14.98 5.62
CA TYR A 230 2.93 14.37 5.10
C TYR A 230 1.80 14.38 6.13
N THR A 231 0.66 14.96 5.77
CA THR A 231 -0.57 15.01 6.56
C THR A 231 -1.68 14.12 5.99
N GLY A 232 -1.67 13.88 4.68
CA GLY A 232 -2.72 13.16 3.95
C GLY A 232 -4.04 13.93 3.85
N VAL A 233 -3.97 15.25 3.95
CA VAL A 233 -5.11 16.17 3.80
C VAL A 233 -4.69 17.34 2.92
N GLU A 234 -5.40 17.56 1.83
CA GLU A 234 -5.11 18.67 0.91
C GLU A 234 -5.06 20.02 1.62
N GLY A 235 -3.98 20.74 1.45
CA GLY A 235 -3.72 22.04 2.04
C GLY A 235 -3.40 23.12 0.99
N SER A 236 -2.92 24.25 1.49
CA SER A 236 -2.45 25.35 0.63
C SER A 236 -0.99 25.14 0.29
N CYS A 237 -0.66 25.26 -0.99
CA CYS A 237 0.72 25.14 -1.46
C CYS A 237 1.63 26.20 -0.81
N SER A 238 2.61 25.73 -0.03
CA SER A 238 3.66 26.57 0.57
C SER A 238 4.96 25.79 0.56
N HIS A 239 5.95 26.20 -0.26
CA HIS A 239 7.18 25.42 -0.44
C HIS A 239 8.43 26.29 -0.53
N ILE A 240 9.59 25.68 -0.21
CA ILE A 240 10.92 26.24 -0.35
C ILE A 240 11.80 25.16 -1.00
N THR A 241 12.09 25.27 -2.26
CA THR A 241 12.61 24.20 -3.13
C THR A 241 14.09 23.85 -2.99
N LEU A 242 14.48 22.56 -3.15
CA LEU A 242 15.89 22.15 -3.05
C LEU A 242 16.44 21.01 -3.95
N VAL A 243 15.67 20.27 -4.76
CA VAL A 243 16.24 19.13 -5.53
C VAL A 243 15.74 19.07 -6.97
N VAL A 244 16.64 18.90 -7.95
CA VAL A 244 16.33 18.89 -9.40
C VAL A 244 16.16 17.48 -9.92
N GLY A 245 15.05 17.21 -10.65
CA GLY A 245 14.79 15.92 -11.30
C GLY A 245 14.07 16.07 -12.65
N PHE A 246 14.26 15.10 -13.57
CA PHE A 246 13.59 15.04 -14.88
C PHE A 246 12.94 13.67 -15.06
N GLY A 247 11.76 13.59 -15.69
CA GLY A 247 11.07 12.34 -15.90
C GLY A 247 11.23 11.77 -17.31
N VAL A 248 11.38 10.44 -17.41
CA VAL A 248 11.31 9.68 -18.67
C VAL A 248 10.29 8.57 -18.53
N ARG A 249 9.56 8.27 -19.61
CA ARG A 249 8.44 7.32 -19.62
C ARG A 249 8.73 6.08 -20.47
N THR A 250 8.18 4.94 -20.05
CA THR A 250 8.09 3.72 -20.87
C THR A 250 6.62 3.35 -21.05
N GLU A 251 6.15 3.13 -22.28
CA GLU A 251 4.76 2.77 -22.55
C GLU A 251 4.62 1.27 -22.82
N GLY A 252 3.71 0.59 -22.14
CA GLY A 252 3.09 -0.71 -22.50
C GLY A 252 4.04 -1.88 -22.75
N ALA A 253 5.31 -1.65 -22.75
CA ALA A 253 6.35 -2.61 -23.09
C ALA A 253 7.03 -3.10 -21.82
N GLU A 254 6.64 -4.28 -21.36
CA GLU A 254 7.15 -4.85 -20.12
C GLU A 254 8.64 -5.22 -20.20
N ASP A 255 9.16 -5.50 -21.38
CA ASP A 255 10.59 -5.67 -21.64
C ASP A 255 11.39 -4.38 -21.39
N LYS A 256 10.87 -3.24 -21.80
CA LYS A 256 11.47 -1.93 -21.52
C LYS A 256 11.41 -1.57 -20.03
N LEU A 257 10.31 -1.89 -19.37
CA LEU A 257 10.20 -1.74 -17.92
C LEU A 257 11.24 -2.60 -17.21
N LYS A 258 11.37 -3.87 -17.62
CA LYS A 258 12.38 -4.78 -17.05
C LYS A 258 13.79 -4.25 -17.22
N HIS A 259 14.11 -3.73 -18.42
CA HIS A 259 15.40 -3.10 -18.70
C HIS A 259 15.63 -1.86 -17.81
N ALA A 260 14.64 -0.95 -17.70
CA ALA A 260 14.76 0.23 -16.86
C ALA A 260 14.99 -0.13 -15.39
N VAL A 261 14.23 -1.08 -14.85
CA VAL A 261 14.42 -1.58 -13.47
C VAL A 261 15.74 -2.31 -13.30
N GLY A 262 16.21 -3.05 -14.31
CA GLY A 262 17.47 -3.80 -14.22
C GLY A 262 18.72 -2.93 -14.24
N VAL A 263 18.71 -1.86 -15.03
CA VAL A 263 19.91 -1.07 -15.35
C VAL A 263 19.87 0.32 -14.73
N ILE A 264 18.72 1.02 -14.80
CA ILE A 264 18.63 2.42 -14.38
C ILE A 264 18.38 2.52 -12.87
N GLY A 265 17.32 1.89 -12.33
CA GLY A 265 16.93 2.00 -10.93
C GLY A 265 15.45 1.69 -10.72
N PRO A 266 14.93 1.95 -9.51
CA PRO A 266 13.50 1.87 -9.23
C PRO A 266 12.66 2.74 -10.17
N VAL A 267 11.54 2.19 -10.64
CA VAL A 267 10.64 2.82 -11.62
C VAL A 267 9.26 2.98 -11.02
N SER A 268 8.69 4.18 -11.12
CA SER A 268 7.28 4.44 -10.80
C SER A 268 6.40 3.72 -11.81
N VAL A 269 5.50 2.87 -11.32
CA VAL A 269 4.56 2.08 -12.12
C VAL A 269 3.16 2.24 -11.55
N ALA A 270 2.16 1.85 -12.32
CA ALA A 270 0.79 1.87 -11.83
C ALA A 270 0.03 0.64 -12.36
N PHE A 271 -1.00 0.20 -11.63
CA PHE A 271 -1.76 -0.97 -11.98
C PHE A 271 -3.22 -0.88 -11.49
N GLU A 272 -4.07 -1.78 -11.96
CA GLU A 272 -5.42 -1.91 -11.44
C GLU A 272 -5.43 -2.79 -10.18
N VAL A 273 -5.80 -2.17 -9.07
CA VAL A 273 -6.17 -2.88 -7.84
C VAL A 273 -7.62 -3.30 -7.96
N VAL A 274 -7.86 -4.61 -7.86
CA VAL A 274 -9.19 -5.21 -7.79
C VAL A 274 -9.48 -5.70 -6.38
N ASP A 275 -10.77 -5.98 -6.10
CA ASP A 275 -11.16 -6.48 -4.79
C ASP A 275 -10.39 -7.74 -4.39
N GLY A 276 -10.02 -7.83 -3.13
CA GLY A 276 -9.17 -8.90 -2.61
C GLY A 276 -7.68 -8.55 -2.56
N PHE A 277 -7.12 -7.78 -3.52
CA PHE A 277 -5.71 -7.40 -3.50
C PHE A 277 -5.31 -6.65 -2.22
N ARG A 278 -6.21 -5.83 -1.66
CA ARG A 278 -5.96 -5.12 -0.39
C ARG A 278 -5.60 -6.04 0.77
N PHE A 279 -5.91 -7.33 0.68
CA PHE A 279 -5.59 -8.36 1.67
C PHE A 279 -4.36 -9.19 1.34
N TYR A 280 -3.60 -8.81 0.30
CA TYR A 280 -2.37 -9.52 -0.07
C TYR A 280 -1.44 -9.66 1.14
N LYS A 281 -0.85 -10.86 1.29
CA LYS A 281 0.06 -11.20 2.37
C LYS A 281 1.40 -11.77 1.89
N GLY A 282 1.45 -12.41 0.74
CA GLY A 282 2.69 -12.99 0.22
C GLY A 282 2.45 -13.93 -0.96
N GLY A 283 3.54 -14.33 -1.62
CA GLY A 283 3.53 -15.12 -2.87
C GLY A 283 3.46 -14.25 -4.11
N VAL A 284 3.42 -14.84 -5.29
CA VAL A 284 3.37 -14.11 -6.57
C VAL A 284 1.91 -13.84 -6.95
N TYR A 285 1.50 -12.56 -6.87
CA TYR A 285 0.13 -12.17 -7.22
C TYR A 285 -0.12 -12.30 -8.72
N THR A 286 -1.23 -12.92 -9.05
CA THR A 286 -1.77 -13.03 -10.42
C THR A 286 -3.28 -12.86 -10.38
N SER A 287 -3.86 -12.30 -11.43
CA SER A 287 -5.30 -12.05 -11.53
C SER A 287 -5.78 -12.16 -12.97
N THR A 288 -7.00 -12.61 -13.15
CA THR A 288 -7.72 -12.55 -14.43
C THR A 288 -8.88 -11.56 -14.39
N ALA A 289 -9.04 -10.89 -13.25
CA ALA A 289 -10.15 -9.95 -13.01
C ALA A 289 -9.76 -8.49 -13.27
N CYS A 290 -8.46 -8.19 -13.36
CA CYS A 290 -7.98 -6.83 -13.64
C CYS A 290 -7.81 -6.61 -15.15
N GLY A 291 -8.07 -5.37 -15.60
CA GLY A 291 -7.71 -4.88 -16.93
C GLY A 291 -6.24 -4.44 -17.02
N ASN A 292 -5.85 -3.95 -18.18
CA ASN A 292 -4.49 -3.51 -18.43
C ASN A 292 -4.40 -2.26 -19.32
N THR A 293 -5.52 -1.58 -19.52
CA THR A 293 -5.58 -0.31 -20.26
C THR A 293 -5.25 0.86 -19.32
N GLU A 294 -4.95 2.02 -19.88
CA GLU A 294 -4.69 3.25 -19.12
C GLU A 294 -5.87 3.63 -18.21
N MET A 295 -7.10 3.34 -18.63
CA MET A 295 -8.31 3.69 -17.89
C MET A 295 -8.69 2.67 -16.80
N ASP A 296 -8.04 1.51 -16.76
CA ASP A 296 -8.23 0.53 -15.69
C ASP A 296 -7.37 0.85 -14.46
N ILE A 297 -6.26 1.58 -14.67
CA ILE A 297 -5.24 1.84 -13.66
C ILE A 297 -5.76 2.78 -12.57
N ASN A 298 -5.63 2.38 -11.29
CA ASN A 298 -6.15 3.12 -10.14
C ASN A 298 -5.16 3.24 -8.96
N HIS A 299 -3.95 2.67 -9.06
CA HIS A 299 -2.97 2.71 -7.98
C HIS A 299 -1.54 2.76 -8.49
N ALA A 300 -0.78 3.78 -8.03
CA ALA A 300 0.62 3.94 -8.37
C ALA A 300 1.52 3.39 -7.25
N VAL A 301 2.59 2.72 -7.65
CA VAL A 301 3.55 2.02 -6.79
C VAL A 301 4.96 2.09 -7.38
N LEU A 302 5.96 1.50 -6.71
CA LEU A 302 7.35 1.56 -7.15
C LEU A 302 7.89 0.16 -7.45
N ALA A 303 8.25 -0.13 -8.70
CA ALA A 303 8.98 -1.34 -9.06
C ALA A 303 10.45 -1.19 -8.64
N VAL A 304 10.89 -2.02 -7.69
CA VAL A 304 12.23 -1.96 -7.11
C VAL A 304 13.10 -3.17 -7.49
N GLY A 305 12.57 -4.09 -8.28
CA GLY A 305 13.31 -5.27 -8.71
C GLY A 305 12.42 -6.28 -9.39
N TYR A 306 13.03 -7.40 -9.72
CA TYR A 306 12.38 -8.58 -10.29
C TYR A 306 13.21 -9.84 -10.01
N GLY A 307 12.57 -11.00 -10.12
CA GLY A 307 13.23 -12.29 -9.92
C GLY A 307 12.34 -13.43 -10.39
N VAL A 308 12.70 -14.65 -9.97
CA VAL A 308 11.94 -15.88 -10.27
C VAL A 308 11.71 -16.64 -8.96
N GLU A 309 10.48 -17.06 -8.69
CA GLU A 309 10.11 -17.89 -7.55
C GLU A 309 9.33 -19.13 -8.04
N ASN A 310 9.83 -20.32 -7.74
CA ASN A 310 9.22 -21.58 -8.19
C ASN A 310 8.96 -21.64 -9.72
N GLY A 311 9.86 -21.06 -10.52
CA GLY A 311 9.75 -20.99 -11.98
C GLY A 311 8.82 -19.88 -12.49
N VAL A 312 8.21 -19.08 -11.62
CA VAL A 312 7.35 -17.96 -12.00
C VAL A 312 8.13 -16.65 -11.89
N PRO A 313 8.33 -15.91 -12.99
CA PRO A 313 8.96 -14.59 -12.96
C PRO A 313 8.02 -13.58 -12.29
N TYR A 314 8.61 -12.66 -11.50
CA TYR A 314 7.83 -11.66 -10.77
C TYR A 314 8.55 -10.32 -10.65
N TRP A 315 7.76 -9.28 -10.47
CA TRP A 315 8.18 -7.96 -10.03
C TRP A 315 8.25 -7.88 -8.51
N ILE A 316 9.22 -7.16 -7.95
CA ILE A 316 9.28 -6.73 -6.56
C ILE A 316 8.75 -5.30 -6.50
N ILE A 317 7.62 -5.11 -5.85
CA ILE A 317 6.92 -3.83 -5.84
C ILE A 317 6.82 -3.29 -4.41
N LYS A 318 7.29 -2.04 -4.21
CA LYS A 318 7.12 -1.28 -2.97
C LYS A 318 5.77 -0.56 -3.00
N ASN A 319 4.94 -0.78 -1.97
CA ASN A 319 3.64 -0.15 -1.80
C ASN A 319 3.70 1.00 -0.76
N SER A 320 2.62 1.78 -0.69
CA SER A 320 2.45 2.93 0.21
C SER A 320 1.36 2.72 1.26
N TRP A 321 1.08 1.49 1.69
CA TRP A 321 0.07 1.17 2.71
C TRP A 321 0.68 0.78 4.07
N GLY A 322 1.94 1.22 4.31
CA GLY A 322 2.68 0.98 5.54
C GLY A 322 3.37 -0.39 5.59
N LYS A 323 4.41 -0.48 6.43
CA LYS A 323 5.27 -1.67 6.55
C LYS A 323 4.58 -2.94 7.07
N ASN A 324 3.39 -2.81 7.67
CA ASN A 324 2.62 -3.94 8.20
C ASN A 324 1.65 -4.55 7.18
N TRP A 325 1.55 -3.99 5.99
CA TRP A 325 0.77 -4.52 4.88
C TRP A 325 1.64 -5.44 4.00
N GLY A 326 1.04 -6.46 3.40
CA GLY A 326 1.72 -7.35 2.46
C GLY A 326 2.93 -8.07 3.06
N ASP A 327 3.98 -8.17 2.29
CA ASP A 327 5.28 -8.66 2.72
C ASP A 327 6.18 -7.47 3.12
N HIS A 328 6.11 -7.05 4.39
CA HIS A 328 6.83 -5.89 4.93
C HIS A 328 6.62 -4.58 4.15
N GLY A 329 5.42 -4.38 3.58
CA GLY A 329 5.06 -3.22 2.75
C GLY A 329 5.29 -3.42 1.27
N TYR A 330 5.74 -4.60 0.85
CA TYR A 330 5.98 -4.98 -0.54
C TYR A 330 4.99 -6.06 -1.00
N PHE A 331 4.95 -6.25 -2.31
CA PHE A 331 4.30 -7.41 -2.92
C PHE A 331 5.05 -7.87 -4.16
N LYS A 332 4.83 -9.13 -4.55
CA LYS A 332 5.31 -9.70 -5.79
C LYS A 332 4.15 -9.79 -6.78
N MET A 333 4.38 -9.40 -8.02
CA MET A 333 3.39 -9.49 -9.10
C MET A 333 3.97 -10.27 -10.27
N GLU A 334 3.20 -11.17 -10.86
CA GLU A 334 3.65 -11.98 -12.01
C GLU A 334 4.14 -11.08 -13.15
N LEU A 335 5.31 -11.42 -13.70
CA LEU A 335 5.98 -10.71 -14.78
C LEU A 335 5.78 -11.46 -16.13
N GLY A 336 5.68 -10.73 -17.24
CA GLY A 336 5.62 -11.29 -18.60
C GLY A 336 4.24 -11.23 -19.25
N LYS A 337 3.22 -10.66 -18.56
CA LYS A 337 1.83 -10.56 -19.04
C LYS A 337 1.25 -9.15 -18.96
N ASN A 338 2.07 -8.15 -18.65
CA ASN A 338 1.59 -6.82 -18.26
C ASN A 338 0.44 -6.91 -17.21
N MET A 339 0.69 -7.71 -16.18
CA MET A 339 -0.31 -8.06 -15.16
C MET A 339 -0.96 -6.80 -14.57
N CYS A 340 -2.30 -6.71 -14.66
CA CYS A 340 -3.09 -5.56 -14.21
C CYS A 340 -2.60 -4.20 -14.76
N GLY A 341 -1.90 -4.17 -15.89
CA GLY A 341 -1.40 -2.96 -16.50
C GLY A 341 -0.10 -2.40 -15.93
N ILE A 342 0.67 -3.19 -15.17
CA ILE A 342 1.86 -2.74 -14.42
C ILE A 342 2.89 -1.98 -15.26
N ALA A 343 3.01 -2.29 -16.55
CA ALA A 343 3.93 -1.60 -17.46
C ALA A 343 3.27 -0.47 -18.28
N THR A 344 1.95 -0.29 -18.17
CA THR A 344 1.19 0.63 -19.03
C THR A 344 1.56 2.10 -18.77
N CYS A 345 1.75 2.50 -17.50
CA CYS A 345 2.06 3.87 -17.09
C CYS A 345 3.36 3.93 -16.27
N ALA A 346 4.47 3.48 -16.85
CA ALA A 346 5.77 3.49 -16.18
C ALA A 346 6.53 4.82 -16.43
N SER A 347 7.20 5.33 -15.39
CA SER A 347 8.04 6.53 -15.47
C SER A 347 9.14 6.53 -14.41
N TYR A 348 10.25 7.21 -14.66
CA TYR A 348 11.34 7.35 -13.71
C TYR A 348 12.08 8.69 -13.88
N PRO A 349 12.65 9.26 -12.79
CA PRO A 349 13.39 10.50 -12.86
C PRO A 349 14.84 10.27 -13.33
N ILE A 350 15.39 11.24 -14.07
CA ILE A 350 16.80 11.32 -14.36
C ILE A 350 17.36 12.57 -13.66
N ILE A 351 18.34 12.40 -12.78
CA ILE A 351 18.96 13.51 -12.07
C ILE A 351 20.00 14.18 -12.99
N ALA A 352 19.76 15.45 -13.34
CA ALA A 352 20.66 16.23 -14.17
C ALA A 352 21.92 16.63 -13.37
N GLY A 353 23.07 16.54 -14.04
CA GLY A 353 24.38 17.01 -13.50
C GLY A 353 25.35 15.89 -13.15
N LEU A 354 25.01 14.63 -13.36
CA LEU A 354 25.86 13.46 -13.06
C LEU A 354 25.92 12.45 -14.22
N LEU A 355 25.52 12.84 -15.43
CA LEU A 355 25.98 12.12 -16.60
C LEU A 355 27.50 12.32 -16.72
N PRO A 356 28.32 11.25 -16.79
CA PRO A 356 29.66 11.39 -17.24
C PRO A 356 29.57 12.10 -18.59
N THR A 357 30.30 13.19 -18.73
CA THR A 357 30.51 13.83 -20.04
C THR A 357 31.06 12.78 -20.99
N LEU A 358 30.21 12.31 -21.91
CA LEU A 358 30.62 11.52 -23.07
C LEU A 358 31.43 12.37 -23.99
#